data_c878c4aa051fd17eda8021b330b3d8a7
#
_entry.id   c878c4aa051fd17eda8021b330b3d8a7
#
_cell.length_a   1.000
_cell.length_b   1.000
_cell.length_c   1.000
_cell.angle_alpha   90.00
_cell.angle_beta   90.00
_cell.angle_gamma   90.00
#
_symmetry.space_group_name_H-M   'P 1'
#
loop_
_entity.id
_entity.type
_entity.pdbx_description
1 polymer ?
#
loop_
_entity_poly.entity_id
_entity_poly.type
_entity_poly.pdbx_seq_one_letter_code
_entity_poly.pdbx_strand_id
1 'polypeptide(L)'
;PIFSVSPADRAIVVTTPHVSAIHDARRCISLLDSAHLDDISVIVNAYDKHMVRRHQMISDNDITALLSTRIIGTIPYDKSVIICQNRGIPVREAKSRLGPVFARISGQIIHSSDDMRGAAV
;
A
#
# COMPACT_ATOMS: atom_id res chain seq x y z
N PRO A 1 15.83 5.65 0.76
CA PRO A 1 14.91 6.76 0.54
C PRO A 1 14.91 7.72 1.72
N ILE A 2 14.94 8.99 1.43
CA ILE A 2 14.86 10.04 2.43
C ILE A 2 13.38 10.34 2.66
N PHE A 3 12.90 10.11 3.87
CA PHE A 3 11.54 10.47 4.24
C PHE A 3 11.53 11.82 4.93
N SER A 4 10.82 12.78 4.34
CA SER A 4 10.47 14.00 5.02
C SER A 4 9.08 13.83 5.62
N VAL A 5 8.97 13.71 6.93
CA VAL A 5 7.72 13.40 7.63
C VAL A 5 7.01 14.64 8.15
N SER A 6 7.66 15.79 8.08
CA SER A 6 7.07 17.05 8.55
C SER A 6 6.33 17.77 7.42
N PRO A 7 5.12 18.20 7.59
CA PRO A 7 4.11 18.16 8.67
C PRO A 7 2.93 17.22 8.33
N ALA A 8 3.18 15.97 8.04
CA ALA A 8 2.13 15.04 7.66
C ALA A 8 1.33 14.55 8.86
N ASP A 9 -0.01 14.46 8.72
CA ASP A 9 -0.92 13.90 9.73
C ASP A 9 -1.11 12.39 9.56
N ARG A 10 -0.79 11.86 8.40
CA ARG A 10 -0.90 10.44 8.09
C ARG A 10 0.18 10.02 7.08
N ALA A 11 0.50 8.73 7.11
CA ALA A 11 1.42 8.13 6.17
C ALA A 11 0.83 6.88 5.53
N ILE A 12 1.17 6.67 4.28
CA ILE A 12 0.86 5.46 3.55
C ILE A 12 2.19 4.85 3.12
N VAL A 13 2.45 3.63 3.60
CA VAL A 13 3.65 2.88 3.24
C VAL A 13 3.28 1.92 2.13
N VAL A 14 3.94 2.05 0.99
CA VAL A 14 3.73 1.15 -0.15
C VAL A 14 4.87 0.13 -0.17
N THR A 15 4.51 -1.14 -0.14
CA THR A 15 5.46 -2.24 -0.18
C THR A 15 5.06 -3.28 -1.21
N THR A 16 5.97 -4.16 -1.56
CA THR A 16 5.70 -5.36 -2.36
C THR A 16 5.73 -6.60 -1.45
N PRO A 17 5.09 -7.73 -1.85
CA PRO A 17 5.02 -8.92 -1.01
C PRO A 17 6.30 -9.76 -1.08
N HIS A 18 7.44 -9.12 -0.85
CA HIS A 18 8.76 -9.74 -0.80
C HIS A 18 9.35 -9.55 0.59
N VAL A 19 10.07 -10.54 1.09
CA VAL A 19 10.63 -10.53 2.46
C VAL A 19 11.47 -9.27 2.71
N SER A 20 12.37 -8.93 1.78
CA SER A 20 13.22 -7.75 1.92
C SER A 20 12.43 -6.45 1.96
N ALA A 21 11.42 -6.32 1.09
CA ALA A 21 10.58 -5.14 1.05
C ALA A 21 9.74 -4.99 2.33
N ILE A 22 9.26 -6.11 2.88
CA ILE A 22 8.49 -6.11 4.13
C ILE A 22 9.39 -5.70 5.31
N HIS A 23 10.63 -6.14 5.36
CA HIS A 23 11.59 -5.69 6.36
C HIS A 23 11.82 -4.18 6.28
N ASP A 24 11.99 -3.65 5.08
CA ASP A 24 12.15 -2.21 4.87
C ASP A 24 10.89 -1.44 5.28
N ALA A 25 9.72 -1.94 4.93
CA ALA A 25 8.44 -1.36 5.34
C ALA A 25 8.31 -1.33 6.86
N ARG A 26 8.69 -2.40 7.54
CA ARG A 26 8.67 -2.46 9.01
C ARG A 26 9.57 -1.41 9.65
N ARG A 27 10.77 -1.22 9.11
CA ARG A 27 11.68 -0.16 9.56
C ARG A 27 11.07 1.21 9.35
N CYS A 28 10.48 1.43 8.19
CA CYS A 28 9.81 2.68 7.87
C CYS A 28 8.67 2.99 8.86
N ILE A 29 7.82 2.01 9.13
CA ILE A 29 6.72 2.14 10.10
C ILE A 29 7.27 2.45 11.49
N SER A 30 8.35 1.80 11.92
CA SER A 30 8.97 2.06 13.21
C SER A 30 9.49 3.49 13.32
N LEU A 31 10.10 4.02 12.26
CA LEU A 31 10.57 5.40 12.21
C LEU A 31 9.41 6.40 12.28
N LEU A 32 8.33 6.13 11.55
CA LEU A 32 7.14 6.98 11.56
C LEU A 32 6.46 6.99 12.94
N ASP A 33 6.38 5.83 13.56
CA ASP A 33 5.83 5.68 14.91
C ASP A 33 6.69 6.44 15.94
N SER A 34 8.01 6.36 15.81
CA SER A 34 8.95 7.11 16.66
C SER A 34 8.81 8.63 16.47
N ALA A 35 8.36 9.07 15.31
CA ALA A 35 8.07 10.48 15.02
C ALA A 35 6.66 10.89 15.48
N HIS A 36 5.98 10.04 16.24
CA HIS A 36 4.62 10.27 16.77
C HIS A 36 3.54 10.38 15.67
N LEU A 37 3.76 9.72 14.54
CA LEU A 37 2.76 9.63 13.48
C LEU A 37 1.92 8.37 13.71
N ASP A 38 0.71 8.53 14.23
CA ASP A 38 -0.14 7.42 14.66
C ASP A 38 -0.99 6.83 13.51
N ASP A 39 -1.31 7.64 12.50
CA ASP A 39 -2.13 7.17 11.37
C ASP A 39 -1.25 6.66 10.24
N ILE A 40 -0.91 5.39 10.32
CA ILE A 40 -0.09 4.70 9.33
C ILE A 40 -0.92 3.58 8.70
N SER A 41 -0.97 3.57 7.38
CA SER A 41 -1.63 2.52 6.59
C SER A 41 -0.65 1.92 5.58
N VAL A 42 -0.94 0.72 5.10
CA VAL A 42 -0.08 0.00 4.16
C VAL A 42 -0.86 -0.33 2.89
N ILE A 43 -0.20 -0.16 1.76
CA ILE A 43 -0.66 -0.66 0.46
C ILE A 43 0.37 -1.69 -0.01
N VAL A 44 -0.11 -2.87 -0.41
CA VAL A 44 0.74 -3.92 -0.97
C VAL A 44 0.60 -3.90 -2.49
N ASN A 45 1.68 -3.58 -3.17
CA ASN A 45 1.76 -3.54 -4.63
C ASN A 45 2.26 -4.88 -5.20
N ALA A 46 1.90 -5.17 -6.44
CA ALA A 46 2.32 -6.37 -7.16
C ALA A 46 1.93 -7.69 -6.46
N TYR A 47 0.73 -7.72 -5.89
CA TYR A 47 0.19 -8.87 -5.17
C TYR A 47 -0.40 -9.89 -6.16
N ASP A 48 0.07 -11.13 -6.10
CA ASP A 48 -0.39 -12.21 -6.97
C ASP A 48 -1.06 -13.32 -6.16
N LYS A 49 -2.39 -13.38 -6.23
CA LYS A 49 -3.20 -14.36 -5.50
C LYS A 49 -2.87 -15.81 -5.88
N HIS A 50 -2.47 -16.05 -7.11
CA HIS A 50 -2.08 -17.40 -7.55
C HIS A 50 -0.78 -17.85 -6.88
N MET A 51 0.19 -16.95 -6.78
CA MET A 51 1.43 -17.25 -6.06
C MET A 51 1.19 -17.45 -4.57
N VAL A 52 0.29 -16.69 -3.97
CA VAL A 52 -0.09 -16.87 -2.56
C VAL A 52 -0.71 -18.24 -2.32
N ARG A 53 -1.63 -18.67 -3.19
CA ARG A 53 -2.27 -19.99 -3.09
C ARG A 53 -1.27 -21.13 -3.22
N ARG A 54 -0.18 -20.93 -3.96
CA ARG A 54 0.89 -21.90 -4.14
C ARG A 54 1.98 -21.81 -3.08
N HIS A 55 1.77 -20.99 -2.05
CA HIS A 55 2.78 -20.72 -1.01
C HIS A 55 4.12 -20.17 -1.54
N GLN A 56 4.06 -19.43 -2.65
CA GLN A 56 5.21 -18.82 -3.29
C GLN A 56 5.34 -17.33 -3.00
N MET A 57 4.35 -16.77 -2.34
CA MET A 57 4.28 -15.35 -1.98
C MET A 57 3.62 -15.21 -0.61
N ILE A 58 4.08 -14.25 0.17
CA ILE A 58 3.51 -13.95 1.49
C ILE A 58 2.09 -13.42 1.32
N SER A 59 1.14 -13.96 2.10
CA SER A 59 -0.24 -13.51 2.07
C SER A 59 -0.42 -12.14 2.73
N ASP A 60 -1.51 -11.45 2.39
CA ASP A 60 -1.89 -10.19 3.02
C ASP A 60 -2.10 -10.34 4.55
N ASN A 61 -2.67 -11.45 4.99
CA ASN A 61 -2.82 -11.74 6.42
C ASN A 61 -1.47 -11.85 7.13
N ASP A 62 -0.50 -12.53 6.52
CA ASP A 62 0.83 -12.67 7.09
C ASP A 62 1.57 -11.33 7.09
N ILE A 63 1.41 -10.53 6.04
CA ILE A 63 1.99 -9.19 5.97
C ILE A 63 1.41 -8.30 7.08
N THR A 64 0.10 -8.33 7.28
CA THR A 64 -0.56 -7.59 8.36
C THR A 64 0.02 -7.99 9.72
N ALA A 65 0.21 -9.27 9.96
CA ALA A 65 0.79 -9.78 11.21
C ALA A 65 2.26 -9.31 11.39
N LEU A 66 3.05 -9.37 10.33
CA LEU A 66 4.46 -8.96 10.36
C LEU A 66 4.64 -7.45 10.57
N LEU A 67 3.79 -6.64 9.96
CA LEU A 67 3.89 -5.19 10.05
C LEU A 67 3.10 -4.61 11.23
N SER A 68 2.19 -5.38 11.81
CA SER A 68 1.26 -4.91 12.86
C SER A 68 0.53 -3.62 12.45
N THR A 69 0.22 -3.50 11.18
CA THR A 69 -0.36 -2.29 10.59
C THR A 69 -1.42 -2.68 9.57
N ARG A 70 -2.48 -1.90 9.49
CA ARG A 70 -3.61 -2.18 8.60
C ARG A 70 -3.20 -2.02 7.13
N ILE A 71 -3.53 -3.03 6.34
CA ILE A 71 -3.46 -2.95 4.88
C ILE A 71 -4.78 -2.38 4.37
N ILE A 72 -4.73 -1.23 3.72
CA ILE A 72 -5.91 -0.58 3.15
C ILE A 72 -6.20 -0.99 1.71
N GLY A 73 -5.26 -1.66 1.06
CA GLY A 73 -5.46 -2.16 -0.28
C GLY A 73 -4.31 -3.01 -0.77
N THR A 74 -4.64 -3.90 -1.69
CA THR A 74 -3.67 -4.68 -2.45
C THR A 74 -3.84 -4.36 -3.92
N ILE A 75 -2.73 -4.09 -4.61
CA ILE A 75 -2.71 -3.82 -6.04
C ILE A 75 -2.23 -5.10 -6.73
N PRO A 76 -3.08 -5.75 -7.56
CA PRO A 76 -2.69 -6.98 -8.23
C PRO A 76 -1.50 -6.77 -9.15
N TYR A 77 -0.65 -7.78 -9.25
CA TYR A 77 0.37 -7.83 -10.29
C TYR A 77 -0.32 -7.85 -11.66
N ASP A 78 0.08 -6.93 -12.53
CA ASP A 78 -0.48 -6.80 -13.87
C ASP A 78 0.62 -6.40 -14.86
N LYS A 79 0.84 -7.24 -15.84
CA LYS A 79 1.85 -7.00 -16.88
C LYS A 79 1.60 -5.71 -17.65
N SER A 80 0.34 -5.26 -17.75
CA SER A 80 -0.02 -4.03 -18.45
C SER A 80 0.64 -2.80 -17.83
N VAL A 81 0.95 -2.82 -16.54
CA VAL A 81 1.67 -1.73 -15.86
C VAL A 81 3.06 -1.54 -16.47
N ILE A 82 3.79 -2.63 -16.66
CA ILE A 82 5.13 -2.60 -17.26
C ILE A 82 5.06 -2.09 -18.69
N ILE A 83 4.07 -2.56 -19.45
CA ILE A 83 3.86 -2.13 -20.84
C ILE A 83 3.54 -0.64 -20.90
N CYS A 84 2.66 -0.15 -20.02
CA CYS A 84 2.32 1.26 -19.95
C CYS A 84 3.54 2.11 -19.59
N GLN A 85 4.31 1.70 -18.60
CA GLN A 85 5.54 2.40 -18.20
C GLN A 85 6.53 2.51 -19.36
N ASN A 86 6.74 1.41 -20.09
CA ASN A 86 7.66 1.40 -21.22
C ASN A 86 7.19 2.25 -22.41
N ARG A 87 5.87 2.44 -22.54
CA ARG A 87 5.28 3.26 -23.60
C ARG A 87 4.98 4.70 -23.17
N GLY A 88 5.21 5.04 -21.91
CA GLY A 88 4.88 6.36 -21.37
C GLY A 88 3.39 6.65 -21.34
N ILE A 89 2.54 5.61 -21.24
CA ILE A 89 1.09 5.74 -21.17
C ILE A 89 0.64 5.62 -19.71
N PRO A 90 -0.25 6.50 -19.22
CA PRO A 90 -0.82 6.33 -17.88
C PRO A 90 -1.54 5.00 -17.72
N VAL A 91 -1.32 4.30 -16.61
CA VAL A 91 -1.91 2.99 -16.34
C VAL A 91 -3.44 3.03 -16.39
N ARG A 92 -4.05 4.13 -15.99
CA ARG A 92 -5.50 4.32 -16.04
C ARG A 92 -6.08 4.27 -17.45
N GLU A 93 -5.28 4.57 -18.46
CA GLU A 93 -5.70 4.54 -19.88
C GLU A 93 -5.59 3.14 -20.48
N ALA A 94 -4.83 2.25 -19.84
CA ALA A 94 -4.81 0.87 -20.24
C ALA A 94 -6.15 0.21 -19.88
N LYS A 95 -6.63 -0.69 -20.74
CA LYS A 95 -7.78 -1.55 -20.41
C LYS A 95 -7.34 -2.57 -19.35
N SER A 96 -6.97 -2.09 -18.18
CA SER A 96 -6.49 -2.92 -17.10
C SER A 96 -7.56 -3.04 -16.01
N ARG A 97 -7.48 -4.12 -15.23
CA ARG A 97 -8.33 -4.32 -14.06
C ARG A 97 -7.95 -3.41 -12.88
N LEU A 98 -6.93 -2.56 -13.05
CA LEU A 98 -6.39 -1.74 -11.96
C LEU A 98 -7.21 -0.47 -11.70
N GLY A 99 -7.94 0.04 -12.69
CA GLY A 99 -8.77 1.23 -12.50
C GLY A 99 -9.73 1.12 -11.31
N PRO A 100 -10.56 0.06 -11.23
CA PRO A 100 -11.45 -0.15 -10.07
C PRO A 100 -10.67 -0.35 -8.76
N VAL A 101 -9.49 -0.97 -8.78
CA VAL A 101 -8.63 -1.17 -7.61
C VAL A 101 -8.17 0.18 -7.06
N PHE A 102 -7.66 1.06 -7.90
CA PHE A 102 -7.23 2.40 -7.50
C PHE A 102 -8.38 3.24 -6.97
N ALA A 103 -9.55 3.16 -7.61
CA ALA A 103 -10.74 3.86 -7.14
C ALA A 103 -11.15 3.41 -5.74
N ARG A 104 -11.11 2.12 -5.45
CA ARG A 104 -11.42 1.56 -4.14
C ARG A 104 -10.40 2.01 -3.09
N ILE A 105 -9.11 1.97 -3.39
CA ILE A 105 -8.05 2.40 -2.48
C ILE A 105 -8.19 3.90 -2.18
N SER A 106 -8.43 4.71 -3.20
CA SER A 106 -8.68 6.14 -3.03
C SER A 106 -9.86 6.41 -2.11
N GLY A 107 -10.95 5.65 -2.28
CA GLY A 107 -12.11 5.71 -1.40
C GLY A 107 -11.77 5.39 0.05
N GLN A 108 -10.97 4.37 0.30
CA GLN A 108 -10.51 3.99 1.63
C GLN A 108 -9.68 5.10 2.28
N ILE A 109 -8.82 5.77 1.54
CA ILE A 109 -8.01 6.89 2.04
C ILE A 109 -8.91 8.05 2.44
N ILE A 110 -9.87 8.42 1.59
CA ILE A 110 -10.80 9.53 1.83
C ILE A 110 -11.69 9.23 3.03
N HIS A 111 -12.28 8.04 3.12
CA HIS A 111 -13.15 7.67 4.23
C HIS A 111 -12.39 7.67 5.57
N SER A 112 -11.18 7.14 5.61
CA SER A 112 -10.36 7.18 6.82
C SER A 112 -10.09 8.61 7.27
N SER A 113 -9.88 9.54 6.33
CA SER A 113 -9.67 10.95 6.62
C SER A 113 -10.94 11.59 7.20
N ASP A 114 -12.12 11.29 6.64
CA ASP A 114 -13.39 11.79 7.11
C ASP A 114 -13.75 11.24 8.49
N ASP A 115 -13.51 9.97 8.74
CA ASP A 115 -13.74 9.33 10.03
C ASP A 115 -12.86 9.98 11.12
N MET A 116 -11.61 10.30 10.82
CA MET A 116 -10.73 10.99 11.75
C MET A 116 -11.21 12.39 12.06
N ARG A 117 -11.70 13.12 11.07
CA ARG A 117 -12.28 14.46 11.30
C ARG A 117 -13.53 14.40 12.15
N GLY A 118 -14.38 13.38 11.95
CA GLY A 118 -15.54 13.12 12.77
C GLY A 118 -15.19 12.78 14.22
N ALA A 119 -14.10 12.05 14.44
CA ALA A 119 -13.62 11.68 15.78
C ALA A 119 -12.99 12.85 16.54
N ALA A 120 -12.54 13.89 15.87
CA ALA A 120 -11.92 15.08 16.46
C ALA A 120 -12.93 16.08 17.00
N VAL A 121 -14.20 15.85 16.75
CA VAL A 121 -15.32 16.65 17.22
C VAL A 121 -15.92 15.99 18.46
#